data_348e4e25b7f21a1976da341c4b633496
#
_entry.id   348e4e25b7f21a1976da341c4b633496
#
_cell.length_a   1.000
_cell.length_b   1.000
_cell.length_c   1.000
_cell.angle_alpha   90.00
_cell.angle_beta   90.00
_cell.angle_gamma   90.00
#
_symmetry.space_group_name_H-M   'P 1'
#
loop_
_entity.id
_entity.type
_entity.pdbx_description
1 polymer ?
#
loop_
_entity_poly.entity_id
_entity_poly.type
_entity_poly.pdbx_seq_one_letter_code
_entity_poly.pdbx_strand_id
1 'polypeptide(L)'
;MKDLAKTMILSLAETNNIKNVKYFSDLQITSAFKRKFPCQIQHRKNECRKNRFSLEMILNGEVDLLLEDHRIRLTGPCLFWIGDRHKYFQYELLPGISYEHCWIDFAGERGRRIYDSLSEAYPDSYIPLEDTRSILPVFEYFARKFKNPRRPDSSADDVFLIEQLMREIIRQTHQENQPDLNDPHGLRALAEQITNAPFEKYDPARLAKDAGLSYVHFRALFKQLHGESFWQYVLKQRMLTAGELLKEGQFRVGELADYCGFPDLGSFTRAFKRFYRMSPRQWLKKTPEDN
;
A
#
# COMPACT_ATOMS: atom_id res chain seq x y z
N MET A 1 -1.26 -3.69 -14.78
CA MET A 1 -1.10 -2.35 -14.17
C MET A 1 0.35 -2.00 -13.81
N LYS A 2 1.21 -2.96 -13.41
CA LYS A 2 2.66 -2.69 -13.16
C LYS A 2 3.38 -2.11 -14.37
N ASP A 3 3.01 -2.50 -15.58
CA ASP A 3 3.63 -2.01 -16.81
C ASP A 3 3.14 -0.61 -17.22
N LEU A 4 1.91 -0.22 -16.89
CA LEU A 4 1.40 1.11 -17.25
C LEU A 4 2.12 2.23 -16.49
N ALA A 5 2.34 2.10 -15.19
CA ALA A 5 3.08 3.11 -14.42
C ALA A 5 4.55 3.19 -14.87
N LYS A 6 5.18 2.04 -15.15
CA LYS A 6 6.55 1.98 -15.64
C LYS A 6 6.67 2.50 -17.09
N THR A 7 5.71 2.17 -17.94
CA THR A 7 5.63 2.64 -19.32
C THR A 7 5.32 4.13 -19.39
N MET A 8 4.43 4.66 -18.53
CA MET A 8 4.15 6.10 -18.43
C MET A 8 5.37 6.89 -17.94
N ILE A 9 6.09 6.42 -16.94
CA ILE A 9 7.33 7.08 -16.45
C ILE A 9 8.41 7.06 -17.54
N LEU A 10 8.51 6.01 -18.35
CA LEU A 10 9.46 5.94 -19.47
C LEU A 10 9.04 6.80 -20.66
N SER A 11 7.76 6.90 -20.97
CA SER A 11 7.24 7.76 -22.07
C SER A 11 7.35 9.26 -21.73
N LEU A 12 7.22 9.63 -20.45
CA LEU A 12 7.37 11.01 -20.00
C LEU A 12 8.83 11.51 -20.03
N ALA A 13 9.80 10.60 -20.05
CA ALA A 13 11.22 10.96 -20.14
C ALA A 13 11.63 11.44 -21.57
N GLU A 14 10.83 11.16 -22.59
CA GLU A 14 11.15 11.46 -24.00
C GLU A 14 10.48 12.74 -24.54
N THR A 15 9.51 13.34 -23.83
CA THR A 15 8.77 14.52 -24.31
C THR A 15 9.36 15.84 -23.80
N ASN A 16 10.56 16.18 -24.27
CA ASN A 16 11.29 17.40 -23.85
C ASN A 16 10.79 18.72 -24.47
N ASN A 17 9.55 18.84 -24.96
CA ASN A 17 9.19 19.99 -25.80
C ASN A 17 7.95 20.83 -25.44
N ILE A 18 7.41 20.69 -24.22
CA ILE A 18 6.37 21.62 -23.74
C ILE A 18 7.02 22.65 -22.81
N LYS A 19 7.84 23.52 -23.36
CA LYS A 19 8.37 24.71 -22.68
C LYS A 19 7.28 25.78 -22.61
N ASN A 20 6.95 26.24 -21.39
CA ASN A 20 6.23 27.48 -21.09
C ASN A 20 4.71 27.52 -21.33
N VAL A 21 3.97 26.47 -20.94
CA VAL A 21 2.54 26.66 -20.74
C VAL A 21 2.31 27.17 -19.30
N LYS A 22 2.03 28.46 -19.12
CA LYS A 22 1.76 29.10 -17.80
C LYS A 22 0.62 28.43 -17.02
N TYR A 23 -0.20 27.61 -17.68
CA TYR A 23 -1.29 26.87 -17.07
C TYR A 23 -0.86 25.95 -15.90
N PHE A 24 0.37 25.45 -15.93
CA PHE A 24 0.90 24.56 -14.88
C PHE A 24 1.81 25.29 -13.87
N SER A 25 1.91 26.62 -13.93
CA SER A 25 2.78 27.42 -13.05
C SER A 25 2.23 27.63 -11.64
N ASP A 26 1.00 27.19 -11.38
CA ASP A 26 0.30 27.29 -10.08
C ASP A 26 0.74 26.21 -9.07
N LEU A 27 1.61 25.26 -9.50
CA LEU A 27 2.29 24.29 -8.63
C LEU A 27 3.80 24.31 -8.95
N GLN A 28 4.60 24.50 -7.92
CA GLN A 28 6.06 24.45 -8.00
C GLN A 28 6.60 23.42 -7.01
N ILE A 29 7.27 22.40 -7.50
CA ILE A 29 8.00 21.47 -6.64
C ILE A 29 9.33 22.13 -6.23
N THR A 30 9.57 22.31 -4.95
CA THR A 30 10.70 23.10 -4.44
C THR A 30 11.85 22.25 -3.92
N SER A 31 11.54 21.10 -3.36
CA SER A 31 12.52 20.06 -2.98
C SER A 31 11.85 18.69 -2.92
N ALA A 32 12.65 17.63 -2.96
CA ALA A 32 12.22 16.28 -2.67
C ALA A 32 13.40 15.41 -2.26
N PHE A 33 13.19 14.54 -1.30
CA PHE A 33 14.22 13.64 -0.79
C PHE A 33 13.65 12.29 -0.38
N LYS A 34 14.53 11.28 -0.35
CA LYS A 34 14.32 9.99 0.31
C LYS A 34 15.53 9.69 1.15
N ARG A 35 15.36 9.43 2.44
CA ARG A 35 16.47 9.21 3.37
C ARG A 35 16.08 8.27 4.50
N LYS A 36 17.05 7.43 4.90
CA LYS A 36 16.97 6.65 6.13
C LYS A 36 17.62 7.43 7.26
N PHE A 37 16.92 7.56 8.37
CA PHE A 37 17.37 8.24 9.58
C PHE A 37 17.72 7.19 10.64
N PRO A 38 18.98 7.11 11.06
CA PRO A 38 19.39 6.27 12.18
C PRO A 38 18.91 6.86 13.51
N CYS A 39 18.73 6.00 14.51
CA CYS A 39 18.19 6.34 15.83
C CYS A 39 18.99 7.39 16.66
N GLN A 40 20.09 7.92 16.14
CA GLN A 40 20.99 8.84 16.89
C GLN A 40 20.90 10.30 16.41
N ILE A 41 20.10 10.61 15.40
CA ILE A 41 20.02 11.98 14.86
C ILE A 41 18.97 12.77 15.65
N GLN A 42 19.37 13.85 16.30
CA GLN A 42 18.43 14.84 16.83
C GLN A 42 17.90 15.71 15.70
N HIS A 43 16.61 15.73 15.52
CA HIS A 43 15.94 16.63 14.59
C HIS A 43 15.78 18.00 15.21
N ARG A 44 16.10 19.03 14.42
CA ARG A 44 15.89 20.41 14.81
C ARG A 44 14.44 20.82 14.60
N LYS A 45 13.99 21.78 15.40
CA LYS A 45 12.76 22.50 15.18
C LYS A 45 12.86 23.25 13.85
N ASN A 46 11.87 23.06 12.97
CA ASN A 46 11.81 23.70 11.68
C ASN A 46 10.64 24.69 11.65
N GLU A 47 10.84 25.85 11.01
CA GLU A 47 9.79 26.83 10.82
C GLU A 47 8.96 26.49 9.59
N CYS A 48 7.63 26.53 9.74
CA CYS A 48 6.70 26.43 8.62
C CYS A 48 6.71 27.76 7.86
N ARG A 49 7.01 27.71 6.56
CA ARG A 49 7.08 28.91 5.74
C ARG A 49 5.74 29.17 5.05
N LYS A 50 5.32 30.43 5.00
CA LYS A 50 4.09 30.83 4.30
C LYS A 50 4.10 30.36 2.84
N ASN A 51 2.98 29.82 2.39
CA ASN A 51 2.78 29.24 1.05
C ASN A 51 3.79 28.12 0.68
N ARG A 52 4.30 27.40 1.67
CA ARG A 52 5.10 26.20 1.49
C ARG A 52 4.41 25.01 2.15
N PHE A 53 4.36 23.92 1.42
CA PHE A 53 3.68 22.70 1.83
C PHE A 53 4.59 21.52 1.57
N SER A 54 4.49 20.52 2.42
CA SER A 54 5.19 19.25 2.27
C SER A 54 4.19 18.10 2.30
N LEU A 55 4.32 17.18 1.38
CA LEU A 55 3.70 15.87 1.43
C LEU A 55 4.80 14.86 1.76
N GLU A 56 4.61 14.12 2.83
CA GLU A 56 5.65 13.32 3.45
C GLU A 56 5.17 11.90 3.70
N MET A 57 6.09 10.93 3.66
CA MET A 57 5.77 9.53 3.87
C MET A 57 6.84 8.86 4.75
N ILE A 58 6.42 8.24 5.84
CA ILE A 58 7.24 7.26 6.55
C ILE A 58 7.03 5.90 5.88
N LEU A 59 8.09 5.32 5.35
CA LEU A 59 8.04 4.00 4.68
C LEU A 59 8.08 2.86 5.69
N ASN A 60 8.91 2.98 6.70
CA ASN A 60 9.05 2.01 7.78
C ASN A 60 9.61 2.69 9.04
N GLY A 61 9.46 2.03 10.17
CA GLY A 61 9.86 2.54 11.48
C GLY A 61 8.82 3.50 12.07
N GLU A 62 9.22 4.19 13.11
CA GLU A 62 8.35 5.09 13.88
C GLU A 62 9.06 6.39 14.21
N VAL A 63 8.30 7.47 14.28
CA VAL A 63 8.77 8.80 14.67
C VAL A 63 7.62 9.60 15.26
N ASP A 64 7.89 10.44 16.24
CA ASP A 64 6.93 11.42 16.73
C ASP A 64 7.07 12.72 15.92
N LEU A 65 5.97 13.18 15.34
CA LEU A 65 5.85 14.50 14.74
C LEU A 65 5.23 15.46 15.77
N LEU A 66 5.92 16.51 16.10
CA LEU A 66 5.42 17.61 16.90
C LEU A 66 5.01 18.76 15.99
N LEU A 67 3.73 19.11 16.01
CA LEU A 67 3.17 20.29 15.35
C LEU A 67 2.73 21.27 16.43
N GLU A 68 3.54 22.28 16.73
CA GLU A 68 3.36 23.17 17.89
C GLU A 68 3.20 22.37 19.19
N ASP A 69 2.00 22.32 19.76
CA ASP A 69 1.72 21.63 21.02
C ASP A 69 1.10 20.23 20.81
N HIS A 70 0.96 19.79 19.55
CA HIS A 70 0.38 18.49 19.21
C HIS A 70 1.47 17.49 18.85
N ARG A 71 1.41 16.32 19.49
CA ARG A 71 2.27 15.18 19.19
C ARG A 71 1.48 14.11 18.46
N ILE A 72 1.98 13.69 17.30
CA ILE A 72 1.40 12.64 16.47
C ILE A 72 2.45 11.54 16.35
N ARG A 73 2.11 10.31 16.75
CA ARG A 73 2.93 9.13 16.52
C ARG A 73 2.71 8.65 15.10
N LEU A 74 3.73 8.73 14.26
CA LEU A 74 3.72 8.23 12.89
C LEU A 74 4.39 6.86 12.84
N THR A 75 3.65 5.86 12.44
CA THR A 75 4.14 4.48 12.21
C THR A 75 4.04 4.19 10.72
N GLY A 76 5.15 3.80 10.11
CA GLY A 76 5.18 3.49 8.66
C GLY A 76 4.57 2.13 8.32
N PRO A 77 3.96 1.96 7.14
CA PRO A 77 3.86 2.99 6.12
C PRO A 77 2.70 3.97 6.37
N CYS A 78 2.98 5.26 6.35
CA CYS A 78 1.96 6.30 6.46
C CYS A 78 2.34 7.54 5.65
N LEU A 79 1.31 8.28 5.23
CA LEU A 79 1.43 9.57 4.55
C LEU A 79 0.95 10.67 5.49
N PHE A 80 1.61 11.81 5.48
CA PHE A 80 1.21 12.99 6.24
C PHE A 80 1.64 14.26 5.51
N TRP A 81 1.19 15.42 5.98
CA TRP A 81 1.48 16.70 5.33
C TRP A 81 1.74 17.80 6.35
N ILE A 82 2.61 18.71 5.97
CA ILE A 82 2.99 19.86 6.77
C ILE A 82 2.78 21.13 5.93
N GLY A 83 2.28 22.17 6.54
CA GLY A 83 2.08 23.45 5.87
C GLY A 83 2.01 24.63 6.84
N ASP A 84 1.63 25.78 6.33
CA ASP A 84 1.71 27.07 7.02
C ASP A 84 0.54 27.36 8.00
N ARG A 85 -0.32 26.38 8.30
CA ARG A 85 -1.27 26.45 9.42
C ARG A 85 -0.56 26.39 10.79
N HIS A 86 0.64 25.78 10.81
CA HIS A 86 1.51 25.70 11.99
C HIS A 86 2.68 26.65 11.87
N LYS A 87 3.20 27.13 13.00
CA LYS A 87 4.38 28.00 13.03
C LYS A 87 5.68 27.19 12.88
N TYR A 88 5.68 25.99 13.45
CA TYR A 88 6.85 25.10 13.41
C TYR A 88 6.46 23.64 13.54
N PHE A 89 7.38 22.78 13.15
CA PHE A 89 7.30 21.33 13.33
C PHE A 89 8.66 20.76 13.74
N GLN A 90 8.64 19.59 14.35
CA GLN A 90 9.84 18.87 14.76
C GLN A 90 9.59 17.37 14.73
N TYR A 91 10.60 16.60 14.31
CA TYR A 91 10.59 15.15 14.47
C TYR A 91 11.33 14.79 15.75
N GLU A 92 10.74 13.95 16.58
CA GLU A 92 11.38 13.34 17.74
C GLU A 92 11.57 11.85 17.52
N LEU A 93 12.82 11.41 17.64
CA LEU A 93 13.18 10.03 17.45
C LEU A 93 12.82 9.19 18.67
N LEU A 94 12.36 7.97 18.41
CA LEU A 94 12.17 6.97 19.45
C LEU A 94 13.51 6.26 19.70
N PRO A 95 13.88 6.03 20.97
CA PRO A 95 15.14 5.36 21.31
C PRO A 95 15.25 3.98 20.64
N GLY A 96 16.36 3.77 19.92
CA GLY A 96 16.61 2.48 19.26
C GLY A 96 15.88 2.26 17.94
N ILE A 97 14.97 3.15 17.53
CA ILE A 97 14.17 2.99 16.32
C ILE A 97 14.74 3.88 15.21
N SER A 98 15.01 3.28 14.06
CA SER A 98 15.32 4.00 12.81
C SER A 98 14.07 4.08 11.95
N TYR A 99 13.96 5.11 11.10
CA TYR A 99 12.86 5.21 10.16
C TYR A 99 13.36 5.63 8.77
N GLU A 100 12.59 5.30 7.76
CA GLU A 100 12.84 5.71 6.38
C GLU A 100 11.76 6.69 5.95
N HIS A 101 12.19 7.85 5.45
CA HIS A 101 11.38 9.02 5.21
C HIS A 101 11.60 9.55 3.79
N CYS A 102 10.52 9.86 3.12
CA CYS A 102 10.54 10.60 1.86
C CYS A 102 9.56 11.78 1.94
N TRP A 103 9.93 12.87 1.24
CA TRP A 103 9.06 14.04 1.15
C TRP A 103 9.19 14.75 -0.19
N ILE A 104 8.14 15.50 -0.52
CA ILE A 104 8.04 16.41 -1.66
C ILE A 104 7.54 17.73 -1.13
N ASP A 105 8.37 18.76 -1.24
CA ASP A 105 8.00 20.13 -0.90
C ASP A 105 7.47 20.84 -2.14
N PHE A 106 6.40 21.58 -1.97
CA PHE A 106 5.76 22.32 -3.04
C PHE A 106 5.22 23.68 -2.59
N ALA A 107 4.95 24.54 -3.56
CA ALA A 107 4.42 25.87 -3.36
C ALA A 107 3.41 26.19 -4.47
N GLY A 108 2.72 27.33 -4.33
CA GLY A 108 1.75 27.83 -5.30
C GLY A 108 0.31 27.55 -4.92
N GLU A 109 -0.61 28.10 -5.71
CA GLU A 109 -2.04 28.05 -5.40
C GLU A 109 -2.62 26.64 -5.42
N ARG A 110 -2.19 25.82 -6.37
CA ARG A 110 -2.58 24.40 -6.42
C ARG A 110 -2.02 23.63 -5.21
N GLY A 111 -0.79 23.92 -4.81
CA GLY A 111 -0.18 23.36 -3.60
C GLY A 111 -1.00 23.68 -2.36
N ARG A 112 -1.49 24.90 -2.23
CA ARG A 112 -2.41 25.29 -1.16
C ARG A 112 -3.70 24.49 -1.18
N ARG A 113 -4.33 24.36 -2.34
CA ARG A 113 -5.58 23.57 -2.47
C ARG A 113 -5.38 22.12 -2.06
N ILE A 114 -4.26 21.50 -2.46
CA ILE A 114 -3.90 20.13 -2.06
C ILE A 114 -3.81 20.05 -0.53
N TYR A 115 -3.02 20.93 0.09
CA TYR A 115 -2.80 20.96 1.53
C TYR A 115 -4.11 21.19 2.31
N ASP A 116 -4.90 22.16 1.89
CA ASP A 116 -6.17 22.49 2.54
C ASP A 116 -7.17 21.33 2.42
N SER A 117 -7.29 20.71 1.24
CA SER A 117 -8.19 19.57 1.02
C SER A 117 -7.80 18.36 1.88
N LEU A 118 -6.50 18.04 1.98
CA LEU A 118 -6.03 16.97 2.85
C LEU A 118 -6.29 17.27 4.33
N SER A 119 -6.02 18.52 4.77
CA SER A 119 -6.21 18.93 6.16
C SER A 119 -7.69 19.00 6.58
N GLU A 120 -8.59 19.26 5.63
CA GLU A 120 -10.04 19.24 5.88
C GLU A 120 -10.59 17.82 5.90
N ALA A 121 -10.12 16.96 4.99
CA ALA A 121 -10.58 15.58 4.91
C ALA A 121 -10.04 14.69 6.05
N TYR A 122 -8.84 15.00 6.55
CA TYR A 122 -8.13 14.19 7.57
C TYR A 122 -7.61 15.08 8.70
N PRO A 123 -8.43 15.34 9.72
CA PRO A 123 -8.08 16.22 10.85
C PRO A 123 -6.84 15.78 11.63
N ASP A 124 -6.55 14.48 11.68
CA ASP A 124 -5.37 13.91 12.33
C ASP A 124 -4.05 14.20 11.59
N SER A 125 -4.12 14.84 10.42
CA SER A 125 -2.98 15.25 9.58
C SER A 125 -2.11 14.10 9.07
N TYR A 126 -2.59 12.86 9.09
CA TYR A 126 -1.90 11.71 8.48
C TYR A 126 -2.90 10.65 8.01
N ILE A 127 -2.42 9.73 7.16
CA ILE A 127 -3.17 8.60 6.60
C ILE A 127 -2.28 7.37 6.69
N PRO A 128 -2.68 6.28 7.38
CA PRO A 128 -2.03 4.99 7.26
C PRO A 128 -2.13 4.50 5.81
N LEU A 129 -1.09 3.85 5.30
CA LEU A 129 -1.07 3.30 3.95
C LEU A 129 -1.03 1.77 4.01
N GLU A 130 -1.93 1.12 3.30
CA GLU A 130 -1.89 -0.34 3.13
C GLU A 130 -0.87 -0.76 2.08
N ASP A 131 -0.70 0.05 1.02
CA ASP A 131 0.18 -0.24 -0.10
C ASP A 131 0.94 1.00 -0.58
N THR A 132 2.27 0.93 -0.56
CA THR A 132 3.14 2.01 -1.05
C THR A 132 3.58 1.84 -2.51
N ARG A 133 3.27 0.71 -3.17
CA ARG A 133 3.77 0.34 -4.51
C ARG A 133 3.35 1.31 -5.61
N SER A 134 2.20 1.95 -5.48
CA SER A 134 1.69 2.96 -6.42
C SER A 134 2.12 4.39 -6.07
N ILE A 135 2.41 4.66 -4.81
CA ILE A 135 2.74 5.97 -4.26
C ILE A 135 4.26 6.21 -4.26
N LEU A 136 5.04 5.26 -3.75
CA LEU A 136 6.49 5.37 -3.58
C LEU A 136 7.25 5.75 -4.87
N PRO A 137 6.93 5.21 -6.06
CA PRO A 137 7.63 5.58 -7.30
C PRO A 137 7.59 7.07 -7.63
N VAL A 138 6.52 7.80 -7.24
CA VAL A 138 6.40 9.25 -7.44
C VAL A 138 7.38 9.99 -6.54
N PHE A 139 7.47 9.63 -5.27
CA PHE A 139 8.46 10.20 -4.34
C PHE A 139 9.89 9.94 -4.81
N GLU A 140 10.18 8.72 -5.27
CA GLU A 140 11.49 8.36 -5.79
C GLU A 140 11.86 9.10 -7.08
N TYR A 141 10.89 9.35 -7.96
CA TYR A 141 11.08 10.17 -9.16
C TYR A 141 11.54 11.58 -8.76
N PHE A 142 10.79 12.25 -7.88
CA PHE A 142 11.15 13.60 -7.44
C PHE A 142 12.46 13.61 -6.66
N ALA A 143 12.71 12.66 -5.78
CA ALA A 143 13.97 12.56 -5.05
C ALA A 143 15.18 12.41 -5.99
N ARG A 144 15.05 11.67 -7.09
CA ARG A 144 16.11 11.58 -8.13
C ARG A 144 16.26 12.88 -8.91
N LYS A 145 15.14 13.49 -9.33
CA LYS A 145 15.14 14.77 -10.06
C LYS A 145 15.85 15.87 -9.27
N PHE A 146 15.61 15.95 -7.95
CA PHE A 146 16.19 16.96 -7.08
C PHE A 146 17.62 16.69 -6.63
N LYS A 147 18.19 15.53 -6.91
CA LYS A 147 19.65 15.28 -6.77
C LYS A 147 20.46 15.96 -7.87
N ASN A 148 19.85 16.30 -9.01
CA ASN A 148 20.55 16.96 -10.10
C ASN A 148 20.59 18.50 -9.88
N PRO A 149 21.79 19.13 -9.77
CA PRO A 149 21.88 20.57 -9.56
C PRO A 149 21.40 21.41 -10.76
N ARG A 150 21.36 20.82 -11.95
CA ARG A 150 20.83 21.45 -13.19
C ARG A 150 19.39 21.05 -13.49
N ARG A 151 18.60 20.80 -12.45
CA ARG A 151 17.20 20.43 -12.62
C ARG A 151 16.44 21.50 -13.38
N PRO A 152 15.54 21.12 -14.31
CA PRO A 152 14.60 22.05 -14.91
C PRO A 152 13.58 22.50 -13.84
N ASP A 153 12.98 23.65 -14.05
CA ASP A 153 11.82 24.10 -13.29
C ASP A 153 10.67 23.08 -13.37
N SER A 154 9.70 23.20 -12.46
CA SER A 154 8.52 22.33 -12.45
C SER A 154 7.87 22.30 -13.83
N SER A 155 7.63 21.12 -14.34
CA SER A 155 7.07 20.87 -15.66
C SER A 155 5.59 20.49 -15.57
N ALA A 156 4.89 20.46 -16.70
CA ALA A 156 3.55 19.92 -16.81
C ALA A 156 3.49 18.45 -16.31
N ASP A 157 4.55 17.68 -16.57
CA ASP A 157 4.68 16.30 -16.13
C ASP A 157 4.75 16.18 -14.61
N ASP A 158 5.43 17.12 -13.92
CA ASP A 158 5.49 17.14 -12.45
C ASP A 158 4.11 17.38 -11.84
N VAL A 159 3.35 18.32 -12.41
CA VAL A 159 1.97 18.59 -11.99
C VAL A 159 1.10 17.37 -12.20
N PHE A 160 1.21 16.72 -13.37
CA PHE A 160 0.47 15.51 -13.67
C PHE A 160 0.79 14.37 -12.69
N LEU A 161 2.06 14.18 -12.35
CA LEU A 161 2.48 13.16 -11.37
C LEU A 161 1.92 13.45 -9.97
N ILE A 162 1.87 14.70 -9.54
CA ILE A 162 1.23 15.08 -8.26
C ILE A 162 -0.27 14.81 -8.31
N GLU A 163 -0.97 15.13 -9.40
CA GLU A 163 -2.40 14.83 -9.54
C GLU A 163 -2.68 13.31 -9.53
N GLN A 164 -1.81 12.51 -10.17
CA GLN A 164 -1.90 11.05 -10.11
C GLN A 164 -1.66 10.53 -8.67
N LEU A 165 -0.70 11.13 -7.96
CA LEU A 165 -0.44 10.81 -6.55
C LEU A 165 -1.66 11.12 -5.69
N MET A 166 -2.27 12.29 -5.84
CA MET A 166 -3.48 12.69 -5.12
C MET A 166 -4.66 11.74 -5.41
N ARG A 167 -4.85 11.39 -6.68
CA ARG A 167 -5.87 10.40 -7.07
C ARG A 167 -5.66 9.05 -6.40
N GLU A 168 -4.41 8.61 -6.31
CA GLU A 168 -4.08 7.33 -5.68
C GLU A 168 -4.28 7.36 -4.16
N ILE A 169 -3.93 8.47 -3.51
CA ILE A 169 -4.20 8.69 -2.08
C ILE A 169 -5.71 8.61 -1.83
N ILE A 170 -6.51 9.36 -2.60
CA ILE A 170 -7.96 9.35 -2.50
C ILE A 170 -8.51 7.94 -2.70
N ARG A 171 -7.99 7.20 -3.69
CA ARG A 171 -8.40 5.82 -3.95
C ARG A 171 -8.15 4.90 -2.75
N GLN A 172 -6.99 4.99 -2.12
CA GLN A 172 -6.67 4.15 -0.94
C GLN A 172 -7.50 4.51 0.28
N THR A 173 -7.76 5.79 0.50
CA THR A 173 -8.53 6.26 1.66
C THR A 173 -10.05 6.07 1.51
N HIS A 174 -10.56 6.02 0.28
CA HIS A 174 -11.98 5.78 0.02
C HIS A 174 -12.33 4.29 -0.15
N GLN A 175 -11.35 3.39 -0.21
CA GLN A 175 -11.61 1.96 -0.29
C GLN A 175 -12.35 1.41 0.95
N GLU A 176 -12.25 2.07 2.10
CA GLU A 176 -13.04 1.68 3.28
C GLU A 176 -14.53 2.02 3.19
N ASN A 177 -14.99 2.92 2.27
CA ASN A 177 -16.36 3.46 2.32
C ASN A 177 -17.11 3.60 0.99
N GLN A 178 -16.52 3.27 -0.16
CA GLN A 178 -17.33 3.17 -1.39
C GLN A 178 -17.42 1.71 -1.83
N PRO A 179 -18.63 1.17 -2.00
CA PRO A 179 -18.77 -0.11 -2.67
C PRO A 179 -18.12 0.04 -4.05
N ASP A 180 -17.09 -0.77 -4.33
CA ASP A 180 -16.56 -0.91 -5.69
C ASP A 180 -17.74 -1.18 -6.61
N LEU A 181 -18.02 -0.28 -7.55
CA LEU A 181 -19.14 -0.45 -8.50
C LEU A 181 -19.04 -1.76 -9.26
N ASN A 182 -17.83 -2.33 -9.35
CA ASN A 182 -17.57 -3.67 -9.90
C ASN A 182 -17.61 -4.79 -8.84
N ASP A 183 -17.66 -4.45 -7.55
CA ASP A 183 -17.76 -5.39 -6.42
C ASP A 183 -18.65 -4.82 -5.30
N PRO A 184 -19.92 -4.53 -5.59
CA PRO A 184 -20.83 -3.83 -4.67
C PRO A 184 -21.08 -4.58 -3.36
N HIS A 185 -20.67 -5.84 -3.28
CA HIS A 185 -20.81 -6.71 -2.12
C HIS A 185 -19.47 -7.11 -1.48
N GLY A 186 -18.34 -6.55 -1.93
CA GLY A 186 -17.01 -6.83 -1.40
C GLY A 186 -16.51 -8.27 -1.61
N LEU A 187 -17.08 -9.03 -2.57
CA LEU A 187 -16.75 -10.43 -2.74
C LEU A 187 -15.37 -10.66 -3.39
N ARG A 188 -14.87 -9.69 -4.17
CA ARG A 188 -13.49 -9.73 -4.70
C ARG A 188 -12.48 -9.42 -3.62
N ALA A 189 -12.76 -8.41 -2.79
CA ALA A 189 -11.96 -8.08 -1.62
C ALA A 189 -11.90 -9.27 -0.64
N LEU A 190 -13.03 -9.94 -0.41
CA LEU A 190 -13.09 -11.18 0.37
C LEU A 190 -12.22 -12.29 -0.22
N ALA A 191 -12.21 -12.47 -1.54
CA ALA A 191 -11.36 -13.47 -2.20
C ALA A 191 -9.87 -13.14 -2.04
N GLU A 192 -9.49 -11.86 -2.08
CA GLU A 192 -8.14 -11.39 -1.80
C GLU A 192 -7.75 -11.64 -0.33
N GLN A 193 -8.64 -11.34 0.62
CA GLN A 193 -8.44 -11.67 2.04
C GLN A 193 -8.20 -13.17 2.24
N ILE A 194 -9.02 -14.05 1.61
CA ILE A 194 -8.83 -15.50 1.69
C ILE A 194 -7.49 -15.93 1.10
N THR A 195 -7.02 -15.28 0.04
CA THR A 195 -5.73 -15.58 -0.58
C THR A 195 -4.57 -15.21 0.34
N ASN A 196 -4.67 -14.08 1.06
CA ASN A 196 -3.65 -13.61 1.98
C ASN A 196 -3.67 -14.34 3.33
N ALA A 197 -4.83 -14.83 3.78
CA ALA A 197 -5.01 -15.51 5.06
C ALA A 197 -5.84 -16.82 4.93
N PRO A 198 -5.37 -17.82 4.13
CA PRO A 198 -6.21 -18.98 3.76
C PRO A 198 -6.55 -19.90 4.92
N PHE A 199 -5.79 -19.86 6.02
CA PHE A 199 -5.98 -20.75 7.18
C PHE A 199 -6.92 -20.19 8.25
N GLU A 200 -7.41 -18.95 8.07
CA GLU A 200 -8.42 -18.39 8.95
C GLU A 200 -9.73 -19.19 8.96
N LYS A 201 -10.50 -19.03 10.02
CA LYS A 201 -11.86 -19.61 10.13
C LYS A 201 -12.85 -18.67 9.48
N TYR A 202 -13.35 -19.08 8.33
CA TYR A 202 -14.40 -18.36 7.60
C TYR A 202 -15.78 -18.89 7.93
N ASP A 203 -16.71 -17.99 8.26
CA ASP A 203 -18.13 -18.29 8.40
C ASP A 203 -18.91 -17.67 7.21
N PRO A 204 -19.27 -18.47 6.18
CA PRO A 204 -19.92 -17.93 5.00
C PRO A 204 -21.32 -17.35 5.27
N ALA A 205 -21.99 -17.76 6.36
CA ALA A 205 -23.29 -17.20 6.70
C ALA A 205 -23.14 -15.78 7.26
N ARG A 206 -22.12 -15.57 8.11
CA ARG A 206 -21.75 -14.25 8.62
C ARG A 206 -21.26 -13.34 7.48
N LEU A 207 -20.35 -13.84 6.65
CA LEU A 207 -19.81 -13.09 5.50
C LEU A 207 -20.94 -12.67 4.52
N ALA A 208 -21.93 -13.51 4.29
CA ALA A 208 -23.11 -13.15 3.49
C ALA A 208 -23.87 -11.99 4.12
N LYS A 209 -24.10 -12.03 5.44
CA LYS A 209 -24.78 -10.97 6.19
C LYS A 209 -24.00 -9.65 6.12
N ASP A 210 -22.68 -9.72 6.32
CA ASP A 210 -21.79 -8.55 6.27
C ASP A 210 -21.76 -7.92 4.87
N ALA A 211 -21.89 -8.74 3.81
CA ALA A 211 -22.03 -8.31 2.41
C ALA A 211 -23.47 -7.83 2.03
N GLY A 212 -24.41 -7.81 2.98
CA GLY A 212 -25.80 -7.43 2.70
C GLY A 212 -26.56 -8.44 1.83
N LEU A 213 -26.14 -9.71 1.82
CA LEU A 213 -26.70 -10.78 0.97
C LEU A 213 -27.38 -11.87 1.80
N SER A 214 -28.39 -12.54 1.21
CA SER A 214 -28.80 -13.84 1.70
C SER A 214 -27.71 -14.87 1.42
N TYR A 215 -27.60 -15.90 2.27
CA TYR A 215 -26.58 -16.94 2.08
C TYR A 215 -26.67 -17.65 0.70
N VAL A 216 -27.87 -17.83 0.19
CA VAL A 216 -28.09 -18.43 -1.14
C VAL A 216 -27.54 -17.51 -2.25
N HIS A 217 -27.82 -16.22 -2.14
CA HIS A 217 -27.34 -15.23 -3.11
C HIS A 217 -25.83 -15.06 -3.04
N PHE A 218 -25.26 -14.98 -1.84
CA PHE A 218 -23.81 -14.97 -1.63
C PHE A 218 -23.11 -16.14 -2.34
N ARG A 219 -23.60 -17.37 -2.17
CA ARG A 219 -23.01 -18.55 -2.82
C ARG A 219 -23.09 -18.49 -4.34
N ALA A 220 -24.22 -18.04 -4.88
CA ALA A 220 -24.42 -17.92 -6.31
C ALA A 220 -23.50 -16.86 -6.92
N LEU A 221 -23.46 -15.68 -6.29
CA LEU A 221 -22.67 -14.55 -6.76
C LEU A 221 -21.16 -14.81 -6.62
N PHE A 222 -20.72 -15.40 -5.50
CA PHE A 222 -19.31 -15.78 -5.32
C PHE A 222 -18.87 -16.79 -6.40
N LYS A 223 -19.70 -17.80 -6.69
CA LYS A 223 -19.42 -18.77 -7.75
C LYS A 223 -19.40 -18.12 -9.14
N GLN A 224 -20.27 -17.17 -9.39
CA GLN A 224 -20.31 -16.44 -10.66
C GLN A 224 -19.04 -15.59 -10.86
N LEU A 225 -18.56 -14.92 -9.81
CA LEU A 225 -17.39 -14.04 -9.86
C LEU A 225 -16.07 -14.82 -9.96
N HIS A 226 -15.95 -15.94 -9.25
CA HIS A 226 -14.68 -16.66 -9.10
C HIS A 226 -14.64 -18.02 -9.84
N GLY A 227 -15.74 -18.43 -10.48
CA GLY A 227 -15.83 -19.69 -11.23
C GLY A 227 -15.99 -20.94 -10.37
N GLU A 228 -15.83 -20.83 -9.04
CA GLU A 228 -15.87 -21.94 -8.08
C GLU A 228 -16.63 -21.54 -6.81
N SER A 229 -17.13 -22.53 -6.06
CA SER A 229 -17.83 -22.24 -4.81
C SER A 229 -16.88 -21.68 -3.74
N PHE A 230 -17.42 -20.92 -2.78
CA PHE A 230 -16.66 -20.33 -1.66
C PHE A 230 -15.72 -21.34 -0.99
N TRP A 231 -16.22 -22.51 -0.60
CA TRP A 231 -15.39 -23.52 0.05
C TRP A 231 -14.36 -24.18 -0.88
N GLN A 232 -14.63 -24.28 -2.18
CA GLN A 232 -13.65 -24.75 -3.15
C GLN A 232 -12.51 -23.73 -3.28
N TYR A 233 -12.85 -22.45 -3.31
CA TYR A 233 -11.88 -21.36 -3.35
C TYR A 233 -10.99 -21.37 -2.10
N VAL A 234 -11.57 -21.40 -0.88
CA VAL A 234 -10.82 -21.48 0.37
C VAL A 234 -9.88 -22.70 0.38
N LEU A 235 -10.42 -23.88 0.03
CA LEU A 235 -9.62 -25.11 0.00
C LEU A 235 -8.46 -25.03 -1.01
N LYS A 236 -8.70 -24.43 -2.17
CA LYS A 236 -7.67 -24.22 -3.20
C LYS A 236 -6.55 -23.33 -2.68
N GLN A 237 -6.87 -22.17 -2.06
CA GLN A 237 -5.86 -21.28 -1.48
C GLN A 237 -5.08 -21.98 -0.37
N ARG A 238 -5.74 -22.74 0.51
CA ARG A 238 -5.07 -23.57 1.54
C ARG A 238 -4.09 -24.55 0.92
N MET A 239 -4.45 -25.22 -0.16
CA MET A 239 -3.57 -26.21 -0.81
C MET A 239 -2.39 -25.54 -1.51
N LEU A 240 -2.60 -24.39 -2.16
CA LEU A 240 -1.52 -23.62 -2.79
C LEU A 240 -0.49 -23.20 -1.75
N THR A 241 -0.91 -22.55 -0.68
CA THR A 241 -0.01 -22.12 0.39
C THR A 241 0.65 -23.30 1.12
N ALA A 242 -0.09 -24.40 1.34
CA ALA A 242 0.48 -25.62 1.93
C ALA A 242 1.57 -26.24 1.04
N GLY A 243 1.40 -26.18 -0.28
CA GLY A 243 2.42 -26.65 -1.23
C GLY A 243 3.70 -25.81 -1.19
N GLU A 244 3.58 -24.50 -1.02
CA GLU A 244 4.71 -23.58 -0.87
C GLU A 244 5.44 -23.79 0.46
N LEU A 245 4.72 -23.82 1.58
CA LEU A 245 5.30 -24.07 2.91
C LEU A 245 6.04 -25.42 3.01
N LEU A 246 5.54 -26.43 2.29
CA LEU A 246 6.26 -27.72 2.21
C LEU A 246 7.58 -27.60 1.44
N LYS A 247 7.61 -26.85 0.34
CA LYS A 247 8.84 -26.63 -0.44
C LYS A 247 9.90 -25.87 0.34
N GLU A 248 9.47 -24.87 1.13
CA GLU A 248 10.36 -24.09 1.98
C GLU A 248 10.93 -24.87 3.16
N GLY A 249 10.44 -26.11 3.40
CA GLY A 249 10.94 -26.97 4.45
C GLY A 249 10.62 -26.53 5.88
N GLN A 250 9.74 -25.53 6.03
CA GLN A 250 9.40 -24.92 7.33
C GLN A 250 8.58 -25.85 8.23
N PHE A 251 7.87 -26.85 7.65
CA PHE A 251 6.95 -27.72 8.37
C PHE A 251 7.15 -29.19 7.97
N ARG A 252 7.02 -30.07 8.96
CA ARG A 252 6.76 -31.48 8.69
C ARG A 252 5.31 -31.66 8.24
N VAL A 253 5.04 -32.69 7.43
CA VAL A 253 3.69 -32.89 6.84
C VAL A 253 2.58 -32.98 7.90
N GLY A 254 2.86 -33.53 9.08
CA GLY A 254 1.91 -33.59 10.22
C GLY A 254 1.64 -32.21 10.80
N GLU A 255 2.68 -31.46 11.11
CA GLU A 255 2.60 -30.10 11.64
C GLU A 255 1.85 -29.16 10.69
N LEU A 256 2.08 -29.33 9.39
CA LEU A 256 1.40 -28.55 8.36
C LEU A 256 -0.10 -28.87 8.30
N ALA A 257 -0.51 -30.13 8.51
CA ALA A 257 -1.92 -30.49 8.56
C ALA A 257 -2.66 -29.74 9.68
N ASP A 258 -2.06 -29.67 10.87
CA ASP A 258 -2.60 -28.94 12.03
C ASP A 258 -2.60 -27.43 11.74
N TYR A 259 -1.52 -26.89 11.21
CA TYR A 259 -1.39 -25.48 10.82
C TYR A 259 -2.45 -25.05 9.79
N CYS A 260 -2.72 -25.90 8.81
CA CYS A 260 -3.77 -25.67 7.80
C CYS A 260 -5.19 -25.87 8.34
N GLY A 261 -5.36 -26.21 9.62
CA GLY A 261 -6.65 -26.37 10.27
C GLY A 261 -7.41 -27.62 9.88
N PHE A 262 -6.72 -28.70 9.46
CA PHE A 262 -7.33 -30.00 9.20
C PHE A 262 -7.47 -30.79 10.50
N PRO A 263 -8.58 -31.53 10.65
CA PRO A 263 -8.83 -32.29 11.88
C PRO A 263 -7.83 -33.44 12.10
N ASP A 264 -7.23 -33.94 11.03
CA ASP A 264 -6.24 -35.01 11.05
C ASP A 264 -5.37 -35.03 9.77
N LEU A 265 -4.20 -35.65 9.88
CA LEU A 265 -3.25 -35.82 8.78
C LEU A 265 -3.84 -36.58 7.56
N GLY A 266 -4.76 -37.51 7.79
CA GLY A 266 -5.41 -38.27 6.75
C GLY A 266 -6.31 -37.39 5.89
N SER A 267 -7.09 -36.51 6.52
CA SER A 267 -7.95 -35.52 5.85
C SER A 267 -7.15 -34.54 5.02
N PHE A 268 -6.05 -34.01 5.58
CA PHE A 268 -5.09 -33.17 4.85
C PHE A 268 -4.50 -33.90 3.66
N THR A 269 -3.98 -35.12 3.87
CA THR A 269 -3.34 -35.90 2.79
C THR A 269 -4.32 -36.19 1.65
N ARG A 270 -5.59 -36.53 1.96
CA ARG A 270 -6.64 -36.73 0.93
C ARG A 270 -6.92 -35.45 0.15
N ALA A 271 -7.05 -34.31 0.83
CA ALA A 271 -7.27 -33.02 0.18
C ALA A 271 -6.09 -32.63 -0.71
N PHE A 272 -4.88 -32.75 -0.20
CA PHE A 272 -3.64 -32.46 -0.93
C PHE A 272 -3.47 -33.37 -2.16
N LYS A 273 -3.70 -34.68 -2.02
CA LYS A 273 -3.67 -35.62 -3.14
C LYS A 273 -4.74 -35.34 -4.20
N ARG A 274 -5.93 -34.89 -3.77
CA ARG A 274 -6.99 -34.51 -4.70
C ARG A 274 -6.61 -33.27 -5.50
N PHE A 275 -5.90 -32.32 -4.89
CA PHE A 275 -5.50 -31.07 -5.50
C PHE A 275 -4.27 -31.24 -6.41
N TYR A 276 -3.19 -31.81 -5.88
CA TYR A 276 -1.89 -31.95 -6.58
C TYR A 276 -1.74 -33.28 -7.35
N ARG A 277 -2.74 -34.18 -7.28
CA ARG A 277 -2.70 -35.53 -7.86
C ARG A 277 -1.60 -36.44 -7.30
N MET A 278 -0.94 -36.03 -6.21
CA MET A 278 0.10 -36.78 -5.51
C MET A 278 0.07 -36.48 -4.01
N SER A 279 0.62 -37.37 -3.19
CA SER A 279 0.70 -37.15 -1.75
C SER A 279 1.72 -36.05 -1.39
N PRO A 280 1.61 -35.41 -0.20
CA PRO A 280 2.59 -34.42 0.27
C PRO A 280 4.05 -34.95 0.23
N ARG A 281 4.27 -36.23 0.62
CA ARG A 281 5.58 -36.86 0.58
C ARG A 281 6.11 -37.07 -0.86
N GLN A 282 5.21 -37.37 -1.81
CA GLN A 282 5.59 -37.50 -3.23
C GLN A 282 5.85 -36.10 -3.83
N TRP A 283 5.12 -35.10 -3.42
CA TRP A 283 5.31 -33.71 -3.81
C TRP A 283 6.71 -33.21 -3.45
N LEU A 284 7.14 -33.42 -2.20
CA LEU A 284 8.49 -33.07 -1.73
C LEU A 284 9.61 -33.77 -2.51
N LYS A 285 9.40 -35.05 -2.91
CA LYS A 285 10.39 -35.79 -3.69
C LYS A 285 10.48 -35.36 -5.15
N LYS A 286 9.43 -34.76 -5.70
CA LYS A 286 9.33 -34.38 -7.12
C LYS A 286 9.78 -32.95 -7.38
N THR A 287 9.85 -32.10 -6.36
CA THR A 287 10.42 -30.77 -6.43
C THR A 287 11.93 -30.91 -6.14
N PRO A 288 12.82 -30.85 -7.14
CA PRO A 288 14.25 -30.77 -6.87
C PRO A 288 14.50 -29.43 -6.16
N GLU A 289 15.41 -29.47 -5.17
CA GLU A 289 16.08 -28.26 -4.70
C GLU A 289 16.74 -27.66 -5.94
N ASP A 290 16.24 -26.54 -6.42
CA ASP A 290 16.96 -25.75 -7.39
C ASP A 290 18.19 -25.19 -6.67
N ASN A 291 19.36 -25.72 -7.09
CA ASN A 291 20.69 -25.26 -6.74
C ASN A 291 20.90 -23.79 -7.11
#